data_0c4c4383719645290e63813a391d9496
#
_entry.id   0c4c4383719645290e63813a391d9496
#
_cell.length_a   1.000
_cell.length_b   1.000
_cell.length_c   1.000
_cell.angle_alpha   90.00
_cell.angle_beta   90.00
_cell.angle_gamma   90.00
#
_symmetry.space_group_name_H-M   'P 1'
#
loop_
_entity.id
_entity.type
_entity.pdbx_description
1 polymer ?
#
loop_
_entity_poly.entity_id
_entity_poly.type
_entity_poly.pdbx_seq_one_letter_code
_entity_poly.pdbx_strand_id
1 'polypeptide(L)'
;MKSILLIGLGRFGQNVAAKLNELGHEIMAVDRNEERVESILPIVTNAQIGDSSNPDFLRTLGVGNFDVCIVAIAHDFHSSIETTTLLKDMGAKLVVARAESDVQQRSLLRNGADQVVFPEAQMARWTAIRYSSEHILDYIPLDNQYSFFEVKIPARWVGKTIGALDVRRTNGINIMALKRNGRLDMNISAATVLPDDCTMLVLGKTNELLRSFGN
;
A
#
# COMPACT_ATOMS: atom_id res chain seq x y z
N MET A 1 -2.90 8.16 17.90
CA MET A 1 -1.47 7.86 18.08
C MET A 1 -1.35 6.37 18.39
N LYS A 2 -0.43 5.66 17.76
CA LYS A 2 -0.14 4.23 18.01
C LYS A 2 1.33 4.10 18.36
N SER A 3 1.68 3.07 19.15
CA SER A 3 3.06 2.65 19.39
C SER A 3 3.44 1.54 18.41
N ILE A 4 4.55 1.72 17.70
CA ILE A 4 4.96 0.83 16.61
C ILE A 4 6.39 0.36 16.83
N LEU A 5 6.60 -0.94 16.78
CA LEU A 5 7.93 -1.56 16.73
C LEU A 5 8.27 -1.82 15.26
N LEU A 6 9.28 -1.13 14.75
CA LEU A 6 9.76 -1.28 13.37
C LEU A 6 11.13 -1.97 13.37
N ILE A 7 11.20 -3.14 12.77
CA ILE A 7 12.39 -3.98 12.70
C ILE A 7 12.89 -4.06 11.27
N GLY A 8 14.13 -3.64 11.05
CA GLY A 8 14.76 -3.56 9.73
C GLY A 8 14.66 -2.15 9.14
N LEU A 9 15.81 -1.46 9.10
CA LEU A 9 15.95 -0.07 8.63
C LEU A 9 16.61 0.01 7.24
N GLY A 10 16.30 -0.96 6.38
CA GLY A 10 16.56 -0.86 4.95
C GLY A 10 15.71 0.24 4.30
N ARG A 11 15.82 0.43 2.98
CA ARG A 11 15.06 1.48 2.24
C ARG A 11 13.57 1.48 2.56
N PHE A 12 12.95 0.30 2.59
CA PHE A 12 11.52 0.18 2.90
C PHE A 12 11.22 0.61 4.34
N GLY A 13 11.98 0.10 5.33
CA GLY A 13 11.80 0.45 6.74
C GLY A 13 11.97 1.95 7.01
N GLN A 14 13.00 2.58 6.42
CA GLN A 14 13.22 4.03 6.54
C GLN A 14 12.03 4.86 5.99
N ASN A 15 11.50 4.48 4.81
CA ASN A 15 10.32 5.15 4.24
C ASN A 15 9.06 4.94 5.11
N VAL A 16 8.89 3.75 5.69
CA VAL A 16 7.81 3.47 6.64
C VAL A 16 7.96 4.34 7.89
N ALA A 17 9.16 4.41 8.48
CA ALA A 17 9.44 5.24 9.66
C ALA A 17 9.13 6.72 9.39
N ALA A 18 9.62 7.27 8.27
CA ALA A 18 9.36 8.65 7.89
C ALA A 18 7.85 8.95 7.81
N LYS A 19 7.10 8.07 7.15
CA LYS A 19 5.65 8.26 7.00
C LYS A 19 4.88 8.10 8.31
N LEU A 20 5.28 7.16 9.16
CA LEU A 20 4.67 6.99 10.48
C LEU A 20 4.92 8.20 11.39
N ASN A 21 6.11 8.80 11.32
CA ASN A 21 6.44 10.03 12.01
C ASN A 21 5.56 11.21 11.55
N GLU A 22 5.41 11.41 10.24
CA GLU A 22 4.50 12.42 9.67
C GLU A 22 3.05 12.24 10.16
N LEU A 23 2.63 10.99 10.38
CA LEU A 23 1.30 10.65 10.89
C LEU A 23 1.18 10.79 12.42
N GLY A 24 2.25 11.18 13.11
CA GLY A 24 2.28 11.41 14.55
C GLY A 24 2.24 10.14 15.40
N HIS A 25 2.86 9.04 14.93
CA HIS A 25 2.97 7.80 15.69
C HIS A 25 4.29 7.70 16.46
N GLU A 26 4.28 6.96 17.58
CA GLU A 26 5.48 6.63 18.33
C GLU A 26 6.16 5.41 17.71
N ILE A 27 7.47 5.52 17.45
CA ILE A 27 8.22 4.49 16.74
C ILE A 27 9.43 4.08 17.57
N MET A 28 9.50 2.78 17.90
CA MET A 28 10.73 2.11 18.33
C MET A 28 11.31 1.42 17.09
N ALA A 29 12.49 1.87 16.65
CA ALA A 29 13.18 1.33 15.48
C ALA A 29 14.32 0.38 15.90
N VAL A 30 14.51 -0.72 15.15
CA VAL A 30 15.54 -1.73 15.44
C VAL A 30 16.23 -2.15 14.13
N ASP A 31 17.55 -2.16 14.13
CA ASP A 31 18.38 -2.80 13.08
C ASP A 31 19.66 -3.33 13.70
N ARG A 32 20.32 -4.29 13.06
CA ARG A 32 21.67 -4.77 13.41
C ARG A 32 22.76 -3.75 13.04
N ASN A 33 22.49 -2.95 12.03
CA ASN A 33 23.44 -2.00 11.47
C ASN A 33 23.37 -0.67 12.20
N GLU A 34 24.47 -0.31 12.88
CA GLU A 34 24.62 0.92 13.66
C GLU A 34 24.36 2.17 12.83
N GLU A 35 24.96 2.27 11.62
CA GLU A 35 24.80 3.44 10.75
C GLU A 35 23.33 3.71 10.38
N ARG A 36 22.55 2.63 10.18
CA ARG A 36 21.11 2.75 9.90
C ARG A 36 20.32 3.21 11.11
N VAL A 37 20.69 2.72 12.30
CA VAL A 37 20.08 3.14 13.55
C VAL A 37 20.38 4.61 13.83
N GLU A 38 21.64 5.03 13.69
CA GLU A 38 22.03 6.43 13.86
C GLU A 38 21.29 7.35 12.87
N SER A 39 21.19 6.97 11.61
CA SER A 39 20.53 7.77 10.57
C SER A 39 19.04 7.98 10.81
N ILE A 40 18.37 7.08 11.52
CA ILE A 40 16.92 7.15 11.76
C ILE A 40 16.54 7.91 13.03
N LEU A 41 17.47 8.09 13.98
CA LEU A 41 17.23 8.74 15.27
C LEU A 41 16.48 10.09 15.17
N PRO A 42 16.75 10.97 14.18
CA PRO A 42 16.04 12.25 14.10
C PRO A 42 14.55 12.17 13.83
N ILE A 43 14.07 11.01 13.35
CA ILE A 43 12.67 10.85 12.90
C ILE A 43 11.89 9.78 13.67
N VAL A 44 12.49 9.07 14.61
CA VAL A 44 11.80 8.08 15.45
C VAL A 44 11.82 8.47 16.91
N THR A 45 10.90 7.91 17.70
CA THR A 45 10.84 8.19 19.14
C THR A 45 12.02 7.57 19.86
N ASN A 46 12.43 6.37 19.47
CA ASN A 46 13.59 5.68 20.00
C ASN A 46 14.13 4.69 18.95
N ALA A 47 15.43 4.37 19.03
CA ALA A 47 16.03 3.35 18.18
C ALA A 47 17.06 2.54 18.97
N GLN A 48 17.19 1.25 18.62
CA GLN A 48 18.14 0.34 19.24
C GLN A 48 18.88 -0.50 18.20
N ILE A 49 20.17 -0.70 18.46
CA ILE A 49 20.99 -1.65 17.70
C ILE A 49 20.78 -3.02 18.32
N GLY A 50 20.37 -4.00 17.51
CA GLY A 50 20.21 -5.35 18.02
C GLY A 50 19.76 -6.36 16.95
N ASP A 51 19.90 -7.62 17.30
CA ASP A 51 19.46 -8.74 16.47
C ASP A 51 18.06 -9.18 16.90
N SER A 52 17.09 -8.97 16.04
CA SER A 52 15.70 -9.34 16.28
C SER A 52 15.42 -10.86 16.20
N SER A 53 16.36 -11.66 15.72
CA SER A 53 16.30 -13.12 15.82
C SER A 53 16.75 -13.65 17.19
N ASN A 54 17.29 -12.76 18.05
CA ASN A 54 17.64 -13.11 19.42
C ASN A 54 16.42 -12.87 20.37
N PRO A 55 15.87 -13.94 20.99
CA PRO A 55 14.70 -13.82 21.87
C PRO A 55 14.97 -12.99 23.11
N ASP A 56 16.20 -13.01 23.65
CA ASP A 56 16.53 -12.23 24.85
C ASP A 56 16.56 -10.74 24.55
N PHE A 57 17.05 -10.36 23.37
CA PHE A 57 16.98 -8.98 22.91
C PHE A 57 15.52 -8.52 22.75
N LEU A 58 14.67 -9.30 22.06
CA LEU A 58 13.27 -8.93 21.86
C LEU A 58 12.49 -8.80 23.18
N ARG A 59 12.80 -9.63 24.19
CA ARG A 59 12.18 -9.50 25.52
C ARG A 59 12.45 -8.14 26.17
N THR A 60 13.65 -7.56 25.95
CA THR A 60 13.99 -6.24 26.51
C THR A 60 13.14 -5.10 25.93
N LEU A 61 12.59 -5.30 24.73
CA LEU A 61 11.78 -4.28 24.05
C LEU A 61 10.32 -4.24 24.57
N GLY A 62 9.85 -5.28 25.25
CA GLY A 62 8.46 -5.34 25.74
C GLY A 62 7.45 -5.44 24.58
N VAL A 63 7.64 -6.40 23.68
CA VAL A 63 6.89 -6.60 22.43
C VAL A 63 5.38 -6.45 22.57
N GLY A 64 4.77 -7.02 23.63
CA GLY A 64 3.31 -6.96 23.86
C GLY A 64 2.75 -5.55 24.11
N ASN A 65 3.58 -4.55 24.37
CA ASN A 65 3.15 -3.16 24.61
C ASN A 65 2.90 -2.39 23.31
N PHE A 66 3.45 -2.85 22.16
CA PHE A 66 3.25 -2.20 20.88
C PHE A 66 1.89 -2.54 20.26
N ASP A 67 1.30 -1.56 19.58
CA ASP A 67 0.06 -1.78 18.84
C ASP A 67 0.29 -2.53 17.53
N VAL A 68 1.47 -2.31 16.91
CA VAL A 68 1.87 -2.95 15.66
C VAL A 68 3.37 -3.25 15.70
N CYS A 69 3.75 -4.45 15.28
CA CYS A 69 5.13 -4.83 15.01
C CYS A 69 5.29 -5.00 13.50
N ILE A 70 6.23 -4.27 12.90
CA ILE A 70 6.51 -4.30 11.45
C ILE A 70 7.88 -4.92 11.23
N VAL A 71 7.92 -6.08 10.56
CA VAL A 71 9.17 -6.75 10.16
C VAL A 71 9.48 -6.36 8.72
N ALA A 72 10.40 -5.41 8.56
CA ALA A 72 10.83 -4.85 7.26
C ALA A 72 12.14 -5.48 6.75
N ILE A 73 12.53 -6.64 7.28
CA ILE A 73 13.71 -7.40 6.85
C ILE A 73 13.42 -8.02 5.48
N ALA A 74 14.31 -7.79 4.51
CA ALA A 74 14.12 -8.23 3.13
C ALA A 74 15.06 -9.37 2.74
N HIS A 75 16.37 -9.09 2.72
CA HIS A 75 17.36 -9.99 2.13
C HIS A 75 17.71 -11.21 3.00
N ASP A 76 17.37 -11.18 4.29
CA ASP A 76 17.59 -12.29 5.21
C ASP A 76 16.22 -12.89 5.61
N PHE A 77 15.74 -13.79 4.76
CA PHE A 77 14.44 -14.42 4.95
C PHE A 77 14.40 -15.31 6.20
N HIS A 78 15.51 -15.91 6.59
CA HIS A 78 15.60 -16.72 7.80
C HIS A 78 15.36 -15.85 9.03
N SER A 79 16.10 -14.75 9.18
CA SER A 79 15.89 -13.79 10.27
C SER A 79 14.49 -13.18 10.25
N SER A 80 13.89 -12.95 9.05
CA SER A 80 12.53 -12.45 8.93
C SER A 80 11.49 -13.41 9.51
N ILE A 81 11.60 -14.72 9.21
CA ILE A 81 10.71 -15.74 9.78
C ILE A 81 10.91 -15.88 11.29
N GLU A 82 12.15 -16.00 11.75
CA GLU A 82 12.46 -16.13 13.17
C GLU A 82 11.90 -14.94 13.96
N THR A 83 12.21 -13.72 13.52
CA THR A 83 11.69 -12.50 14.14
C THR A 83 10.15 -12.51 14.18
N THR A 84 9.51 -12.85 13.06
CA THR A 84 8.04 -12.89 12.97
C THR A 84 7.44 -13.87 13.96
N THR A 85 8.02 -15.07 14.07
CA THR A 85 7.58 -16.12 15.01
C THR A 85 7.77 -15.67 16.45
N LEU A 86 8.95 -15.16 16.79
CA LEU A 86 9.26 -14.68 18.14
C LEU A 86 8.34 -13.54 18.57
N LEU A 87 8.05 -12.57 17.71
CA LEU A 87 7.13 -11.50 18.00
C LEU A 87 5.74 -12.03 18.36
N LYS A 88 5.25 -13.00 17.58
CA LYS A 88 3.94 -13.62 17.84
C LYS A 88 3.91 -14.40 19.14
N ASP A 89 4.94 -15.20 19.40
CA ASP A 89 5.08 -15.97 20.65
C ASP A 89 5.19 -15.07 21.89
N MET A 90 5.76 -13.87 21.73
CA MET A 90 5.87 -12.86 22.79
C MET A 90 4.61 -11.98 22.92
N GLY A 91 3.52 -12.31 22.24
CA GLY A 91 2.24 -11.64 22.40
C GLY A 91 2.09 -10.33 21.63
N ALA A 92 2.80 -10.15 20.50
CA ALA A 92 2.54 -9.02 19.59
C ALA A 92 1.07 -9.01 19.15
N LYS A 93 0.41 -7.85 19.28
CA LYS A 93 -1.01 -7.68 18.95
C LYS A 93 -1.26 -7.81 17.44
N LEU A 94 -0.39 -7.22 16.62
CA LEU A 94 -0.44 -7.24 15.17
C LEU A 94 0.97 -7.30 14.62
N VAL A 95 1.27 -8.34 13.84
CA VAL A 95 2.55 -8.52 13.15
C VAL A 95 2.34 -8.35 11.65
N VAL A 96 3.02 -7.37 11.08
CA VAL A 96 3.05 -7.10 9.64
C VAL A 96 4.45 -7.41 9.13
N ALA A 97 4.61 -8.34 8.20
CA ALA A 97 5.90 -8.71 7.66
C ALA A 97 6.04 -8.36 6.16
N ARG A 98 7.25 -8.03 5.73
CA ARG A 98 7.58 -7.80 4.32
C ARG A 98 8.01 -9.10 3.66
N ALA A 99 7.47 -9.37 2.47
CA ALA A 99 7.92 -10.46 1.60
C ALA A 99 8.51 -9.91 0.30
N GLU A 100 9.34 -10.72 -0.35
CA GLU A 100 9.92 -10.47 -1.69
C GLU A 100 9.46 -11.51 -2.72
N SER A 101 8.65 -12.50 -2.30
CA SER A 101 8.05 -13.50 -3.18
C SER A 101 6.77 -14.08 -2.58
N ASP A 102 5.95 -14.71 -3.45
CA ASP A 102 4.73 -15.40 -3.02
C ASP A 102 5.02 -16.57 -2.06
N VAL A 103 6.17 -17.22 -2.19
CA VAL A 103 6.60 -18.31 -1.28
C VAL A 103 6.89 -17.73 0.10
N GLN A 104 7.64 -16.63 0.16
CA GLN A 104 7.91 -15.93 1.42
C GLN A 104 6.62 -15.44 2.07
N GLN A 105 5.71 -14.85 1.31
CA GLN A 105 4.42 -14.40 1.81
C GLN A 105 3.65 -15.52 2.51
N ARG A 106 3.51 -16.68 1.84
CA ARG A 106 2.82 -17.84 2.43
C ARG A 106 3.52 -18.36 3.67
N SER A 107 4.85 -18.37 3.68
CA SER A 107 5.63 -18.82 4.82
C SER A 107 5.50 -17.89 6.02
N LEU A 108 5.58 -16.57 5.81
CA LEU A 108 5.42 -15.58 6.89
C LEU A 108 4.03 -15.66 7.53
N LEU A 109 2.96 -15.78 6.72
CA LEU A 109 1.60 -15.97 7.23
C LEU A 109 1.46 -17.24 8.08
N ARG A 110 2.12 -18.34 7.69
CA ARG A 110 2.11 -19.60 8.45
C ARG A 110 2.91 -19.53 9.75
N ASN A 111 3.91 -18.65 9.80
CA ASN A 111 4.82 -18.49 10.94
C ASN A 111 4.47 -17.27 11.82
N GLY A 112 3.24 -16.79 11.78
CA GLY A 112 2.73 -15.84 12.77
C GLY A 112 2.56 -14.40 12.28
N ALA A 113 2.86 -14.07 11.03
CA ALA A 113 2.45 -12.77 10.49
C ALA A 113 0.92 -12.71 10.36
N ASP A 114 0.30 -11.65 10.87
CA ASP A 114 -1.12 -11.40 10.70
C ASP A 114 -1.39 -10.82 9.31
N GLN A 115 -0.44 -10.04 8.79
CA GLN A 115 -0.48 -9.45 7.45
C GLN A 115 0.91 -9.49 6.81
N VAL A 116 0.93 -9.58 5.48
CA VAL A 116 2.17 -9.50 4.71
C VAL A 116 2.02 -8.47 3.60
N VAL A 117 3.03 -7.61 3.48
CA VAL A 117 3.16 -6.64 2.40
C VAL A 117 4.22 -7.12 1.41
N PHE A 118 3.94 -6.96 0.12
CA PHE A 118 4.90 -7.26 -0.96
C PHE A 118 5.01 -6.04 -1.88
N PRO A 119 5.81 -5.03 -1.48
CA PRO A 119 5.87 -3.73 -2.13
C PRO A 119 6.23 -3.81 -3.62
N GLU A 120 7.20 -4.67 -3.97
CA GLU A 120 7.67 -4.82 -5.34
C GLU A 120 6.57 -5.34 -6.27
N ALA A 121 5.81 -6.37 -5.85
CA ALA A 121 4.70 -6.89 -6.64
C ALA A 121 3.55 -5.89 -6.76
N GLN A 122 3.27 -5.15 -5.69
CA GLN A 122 2.23 -4.11 -5.69
C GLN A 122 2.59 -2.98 -6.66
N MET A 123 3.83 -2.49 -6.60
CA MET A 123 4.31 -1.42 -7.50
C MET A 123 4.49 -1.90 -8.93
N ALA A 124 4.94 -3.14 -9.16
CA ALA A 124 5.04 -3.72 -10.49
C ALA A 124 3.65 -3.82 -11.17
N ARG A 125 2.63 -4.29 -10.43
CA ARG A 125 1.25 -4.33 -10.92
C ARG A 125 0.74 -2.93 -11.24
N TRP A 126 0.93 -1.98 -10.34
CA TRP A 126 0.54 -0.58 -10.55
C TRP A 126 1.21 -0.01 -11.80
N THR A 127 2.52 -0.18 -11.92
CA THR A 127 3.30 0.30 -13.07
C THR A 127 2.82 -0.32 -14.38
N ALA A 128 2.61 -1.65 -14.40
CA ALA A 128 2.15 -2.34 -15.60
C ALA A 128 0.78 -1.83 -16.06
N ILE A 129 -0.18 -1.68 -15.16
CA ILE A 129 -1.52 -1.17 -15.48
C ILE A 129 -1.47 0.29 -15.89
N ARG A 130 -0.76 1.14 -15.13
CA ARG A 130 -0.66 2.58 -15.37
C ARG A 130 -0.07 2.90 -16.75
N TYR A 131 0.92 2.12 -17.19
CA TYR A 131 1.64 2.36 -18.46
C TYR A 131 1.22 1.42 -19.58
N SER A 132 0.20 0.58 -19.37
CA SER A 132 -0.34 -0.27 -20.44
C SER A 132 -1.17 0.50 -21.46
N SER A 133 -1.61 1.72 -21.16
CA SER A 133 -2.43 2.56 -22.04
C SER A 133 -2.18 4.05 -21.77
N GLU A 134 -2.28 4.85 -22.82
CA GLU A 134 -2.25 6.33 -22.70
C GLU A 134 -3.52 6.91 -22.07
N HIS A 135 -4.57 6.12 -21.99
CA HIS A 135 -5.85 6.55 -21.43
C HIS A 135 -5.95 6.33 -19.92
N ILE A 136 -5.17 5.40 -19.34
CA ILE A 136 -5.13 5.13 -17.91
C ILE A 136 -4.10 6.05 -17.26
N LEU A 137 -4.52 6.91 -16.34
CA LEU A 137 -3.66 7.88 -15.65
C LEU A 137 -3.29 7.44 -14.25
N ASP A 138 -4.18 6.72 -13.58
CA ASP A 138 -3.93 6.16 -12.25
C ASP A 138 -4.81 4.94 -12.00
N TYR A 139 -4.44 4.13 -11.01
CA TYR A 139 -5.10 2.89 -10.67
C TYR A 139 -4.97 2.60 -9.17
N ILE A 140 -6.10 2.35 -8.52
CA ILE A 140 -6.17 2.00 -7.10
C ILE A 140 -7.01 0.72 -6.96
N PRO A 141 -6.42 -0.43 -6.61
CA PRO A 141 -7.17 -1.64 -6.34
C PRO A 141 -7.96 -1.50 -5.04
N LEU A 142 -9.23 -1.89 -5.05
CA LEU A 142 -10.06 -1.97 -3.85
C LEU A 142 -10.05 -3.39 -3.26
N ASP A 143 -10.16 -4.37 -4.16
CA ASP A 143 -10.07 -5.79 -3.84
C ASP A 143 -9.51 -6.58 -5.02
N ASN A 144 -9.68 -7.91 -5.02
CA ASN A 144 -9.21 -8.79 -6.09
C ASN A 144 -9.97 -8.60 -7.42
N GLN A 145 -11.10 -7.91 -7.43
CA GLN A 145 -11.97 -7.77 -8.60
C GLN A 145 -12.22 -6.33 -9.00
N TYR A 146 -12.36 -5.41 -8.05
CA TYR A 146 -12.76 -4.01 -8.26
C TYR A 146 -11.62 -3.04 -8.05
N SER A 147 -11.64 -1.97 -8.85
CA SER A 147 -10.63 -0.91 -8.77
C SER A 147 -11.23 0.44 -9.12
N PHE A 148 -10.59 1.49 -8.60
CA PHE A 148 -10.71 2.82 -9.14
C PHE A 148 -9.66 3.04 -10.22
N PHE A 149 -10.07 3.65 -11.34
CA PHE A 149 -9.17 4.16 -12.36
C PHE A 149 -9.39 5.65 -12.55
N GLU A 150 -8.30 6.40 -12.67
CA GLU A 150 -8.34 7.72 -13.29
C GLU A 150 -8.04 7.55 -14.78
N VAL A 151 -8.96 7.96 -15.64
CA VAL A 151 -8.85 7.78 -17.08
C VAL A 151 -9.13 9.06 -17.84
N LYS A 152 -8.51 9.22 -19.02
CA LYS A 152 -8.92 10.24 -19.99
C LYS A 152 -10.33 9.93 -20.47
N ILE A 153 -11.12 10.97 -20.75
CA ILE A 153 -12.44 10.81 -21.35
C ILE A 153 -12.26 10.36 -22.81
N PRO A 154 -12.80 9.20 -23.21
CA PRO A 154 -12.71 8.75 -24.61
C PRO A 154 -13.35 9.77 -25.53
N ALA A 155 -12.74 10.06 -26.68
CA ALA A 155 -13.24 11.04 -27.65
C ALA A 155 -14.72 10.79 -28.04
N ARG A 156 -15.14 9.54 -28.14
CA ARG A 156 -16.54 9.15 -28.43
C ARG A 156 -17.54 9.50 -27.33
N TRP A 157 -17.07 9.86 -26.10
CA TRP A 157 -17.88 10.23 -24.95
C TRP A 157 -17.94 11.75 -24.74
N VAL A 158 -16.99 12.48 -25.30
CA VAL A 158 -16.93 13.95 -25.21
C VAL A 158 -18.24 14.57 -25.76
N GLY A 159 -18.78 15.53 -25.03
CA GLY A 159 -20.03 16.22 -25.37
C GLY A 159 -21.32 15.43 -25.05
N LYS A 160 -21.22 14.18 -24.60
CA LYS A 160 -22.38 13.38 -24.20
C LYS A 160 -22.62 13.49 -22.70
N THR A 161 -23.87 13.34 -22.29
CA THR A 161 -24.21 13.28 -20.87
C THR A 161 -23.92 11.89 -20.30
N ILE A 162 -23.60 11.82 -19.01
CA ILE A 162 -23.37 10.56 -18.30
C ILE A 162 -24.57 9.62 -18.44
N GLY A 163 -25.79 10.15 -18.35
CA GLY A 163 -27.02 9.38 -18.52
C GLY A 163 -27.20 8.82 -19.92
N ALA A 164 -26.86 9.58 -20.97
CA ALA A 164 -26.95 9.11 -22.35
C ALA A 164 -25.96 7.97 -22.67
N LEU A 165 -24.82 7.94 -21.98
CA LEU A 165 -23.83 6.89 -22.14
C LEU A 165 -24.24 5.57 -21.48
N ASP A 166 -25.02 5.63 -20.40
CA ASP A 166 -25.54 4.49 -19.63
C ASP A 166 -24.45 3.39 -19.32
N VAL A 167 -23.21 3.85 -19.10
CA VAL A 167 -22.03 2.97 -18.93
C VAL A 167 -22.13 2.08 -17.69
N ARG A 168 -22.93 2.49 -16.72
CA ARG A 168 -23.19 1.67 -15.54
C ARG A 168 -23.93 0.37 -15.92
N ARG A 169 -24.94 0.47 -16.76
CA ARG A 169 -25.75 -0.67 -17.17
C ARG A 169 -25.08 -1.49 -18.26
N THR A 170 -24.41 -0.84 -19.20
CA THR A 170 -23.81 -1.50 -20.37
C THR A 170 -22.44 -2.12 -20.07
N ASN A 171 -21.64 -1.48 -19.24
CA ASN A 171 -20.24 -1.88 -18.98
C ASN A 171 -19.92 -2.13 -17.50
N GLY A 172 -20.88 -1.95 -16.58
CA GLY A 172 -20.64 -2.08 -15.14
C GLY A 172 -19.70 -1.00 -14.58
N ILE A 173 -19.55 0.13 -15.28
CA ILE A 173 -18.64 1.22 -14.92
C ILE A 173 -19.43 2.35 -14.24
N ASN A 174 -19.03 2.72 -13.04
CA ASN A 174 -19.57 3.87 -12.34
C ASN A 174 -18.61 5.05 -12.50
N ILE A 175 -19.08 6.16 -13.06
CA ILE A 175 -18.34 7.42 -13.06
C ILE A 175 -18.58 8.06 -11.68
N MET A 176 -17.51 8.31 -10.93
CA MET A 176 -17.56 8.79 -9.55
C MET A 176 -17.28 10.28 -9.44
N ALA A 177 -16.41 10.80 -10.30
CA ALA A 177 -16.03 12.21 -10.32
C ALA A 177 -15.42 12.59 -11.67
N LEU A 178 -15.41 13.89 -11.95
CA LEU A 178 -14.55 14.50 -12.96
C LEU A 178 -13.36 15.18 -12.27
N LYS A 179 -12.20 15.20 -12.92
CA LYS A 179 -11.02 15.87 -12.38
C LYS A 179 -10.50 16.87 -13.40
N ARG A 180 -10.44 18.14 -13.02
CA ARG A 180 -9.93 19.24 -13.83
C ARG A 180 -8.84 19.97 -13.08
N ASN A 181 -7.67 20.15 -13.69
CA ASN A 181 -6.52 20.84 -13.07
C ASN A 181 -6.18 20.30 -11.66
N GLY A 182 -6.22 18.97 -11.49
CA GLY A 182 -5.92 18.31 -10.22
C GLY A 182 -7.03 18.35 -9.17
N ARG A 183 -8.16 19.02 -9.42
CA ARG A 183 -9.31 19.11 -8.49
C ARG A 183 -10.41 18.16 -8.90
N LEU A 184 -10.88 17.36 -7.94
CA LEU A 184 -12.04 16.49 -8.13
C LEU A 184 -13.34 17.25 -7.97
N ASP A 185 -14.25 17.07 -8.94
CA ASP A 185 -15.65 17.47 -8.85
C ASP A 185 -16.51 16.21 -8.71
N MET A 186 -17.10 16.04 -7.54
CA MET A 186 -18.01 14.93 -7.24
C MET A 186 -19.49 15.30 -7.45
N ASN A 187 -19.80 16.56 -7.77
CA ASN A 187 -21.16 17.02 -8.05
C ASN A 187 -21.57 16.70 -9.48
N ILE A 188 -21.56 15.41 -9.80
CA ILE A 188 -21.94 14.88 -11.11
C ILE A 188 -23.33 14.23 -11.05
N SER A 189 -24.04 14.28 -12.16
CA SER A 189 -25.36 13.67 -12.30
C SER A 189 -25.52 13.04 -13.68
N ALA A 190 -26.64 12.40 -13.94
CA ALA A 190 -26.97 11.88 -15.26
C ALA A 190 -26.99 12.97 -16.35
N ALA A 191 -27.28 14.23 -15.98
CA ALA A 191 -27.29 15.37 -16.89
C ALA A 191 -25.91 15.99 -17.13
N THR A 192 -24.88 15.59 -16.36
CA THR A 192 -23.52 16.12 -16.52
C THR A 192 -22.94 15.74 -17.87
N VAL A 193 -22.53 16.75 -18.65
CA VAL A 193 -21.88 16.58 -19.95
C VAL A 193 -20.39 16.34 -19.72
N LEU A 194 -19.81 15.35 -20.40
CA LEU A 194 -18.40 15.03 -20.31
C LEU A 194 -17.58 15.97 -21.22
N PRO A 195 -16.68 16.80 -20.67
CA PRO A 195 -15.83 17.68 -21.45
C PRO A 195 -14.55 16.97 -21.92
N ASP A 196 -13.79 17.56 -22.82
CA ASP A 196 -12.53 17.03 -23.34
C ASP A 196 -11.30 17.40 -22.48
N ASP A 197 -11.41 18.44 -21.66
CA ASP A 197 -10.34 18.99 -20.83
C ASP A 197 -10.26 18.39 -19.41
N CYS A 198 -10.96 17.31 -19.17
CA CYS A 198 -11.02 16.63 -17.87
C CYS A 198 -10.58 15.18 -17.96
N THR A 199 -10.21 14.64 -16.80
CA THR A 199 -10.15 13.20 -16.59
C THR A 199 -11.37 12.77 -15.76
N MET A 200 -11.64 11.48 -15.71
CA MET A 200 -12.73 10.96 -14.88
C MET A 200 -12.21 9.86 -13.95
N LEU A 201 -12.72 9.85 -12.74
CA LEU A 201 -12.53 8.78 -11.77
C LEU A 201 -13.67 7.78 -11.96
N VAL A 202 -13.34 6.54 -12.29
CA VAL A 202 -14.30 5.46 -12.54
C VAL A 202 -14.07 4.27 -11.61
N LEU A 203 -15.15 3.64 -11.19
CA LEU A 203 -15.17 2.44 -10.37
C LEU A 203 -15.82 1.31 -11.17
N GLY A 204 -15.19 0.15 -11.19
CA GLY A 204 -15.73 -1.05 -11.84
C GLY A 204 -14.85 -2.27 -11.63
N LYS A 205 -15.25 -3.38 -12.26
CA LYS A 205 -14.38 -4.57 -12.29
C LYS A 205 -13.10 -4.25 -13.07
N THR A 206 -11.96 -4.57 -12.49
CA THR A 206 -10.62 -4.28 -13.07
C THR A 206 -10.52 -4.72 -14.53
N ASN A 207 -10.96 -5.93 -14.86
CA ASN A 207 -10.90 -6.45 -16.23
C ASN A 207 -11.81 -5.68 -17.21
N GLU A 208 -12.98 -5.21 -16.76
CA GLU A 208 -13.89 -4.41 -17.60
C GLU A 208 -13.34 -3.00 -17.84
N LEU A 209 -12.71 -2.40 -16.80
CA LEU A 209 -12.03 -1.13 -16.93
C LEU A 209 -10.84 -1.22 -17.90
N LEU A 210 -10.01 -2.27 -17.79
CA LEU A 210 -8.90 -2.51 -18.72
C LEU A 210 -9.39 -2.71 -20.17
N ARG A 211 -10.50 -3.44 -20.38
CA ARG A 211 -11.09 -3.59 -21.73
C ARG A 211 -11.62 -2.27 -22.28
N SER A 212 -12.18 -1.42 -21.43
CA SER A 212 -12.81 -0.17 -21.87
C SER A 212 -11.82 0.96 -22.13
N PHE A 213 -10.68 0.97 -21.41
CA PHE A 213 -9.69 2.06 -21.42
C PHE A 213 -8.26 1.60 -21.70
N GLY A 214 -8.01 0.30 -21.84
CA GLY A 214 -6.67 -0.26 -22.07
C GLY A 214 -6.18 -0.21 -23.51
N ASN A 215 -7.04 0.17 -24.45
CA ASN A 215 -6.73 0.23 -25.90
C ASN A 215 -6.71 1.67 -26.38
#